data_7e9a20de8dc3c3db6cc5f3ea6c245687
#
_entry.id   7e9a20de8dc3c3db6cc5f3ea6c245687
#
_cell.length_a   1.000
_cell.length_b   1.000
_cell.length_c   1.000
_cell.angle_alpha   90.00
_cell.angle_beta   90.00
_cell.angle_gamma   90.00
#
_symmetry.space_group_name_H-M   'P 1'
#
loop_
_entity.id
_entity.type
_entity.pdbx_description
1 polymer ?
#
loop_
_entity_poly.entity_id
_entity_poly.type
_entity_poly.pdbx_seq_one_letter_code
_entity_poly.pdbx_strand_id
1 'polypeptide(L)'
;MHRQLREALYIGDKGLIMHGTHGAEPQLIPERPGFVAPEKTLKRPSNIYVDFIEAIKEGRKAANDFEVSAKLTEIMLLTNIAVAAQRLDLTLEYDAENMRITNCPEANDYFHYEYRKGWSL
;
A
#
# COMPACT_ATOMS: atom_id res chain seq x y z
N MET A 1 23.89 -12.36 -15.46
CA MET A 1 23.05 -11.18 -15.72
C MET A 1 21.82 -11.30 -14.84
N HIS A 2 21.87 -10.74 -13.61
CA HIS A 2 20.71 -10.78 -12.71
C HIS A 2 19.60 -9.87 -13.28
N ARG A 3 18.51 -10.47 -13.68
CA ARG A 3 17.29 -9.77 -14.08
C ARG A 3 16.74 -9.14 -12.81
N GLN A 4 17.01 -7.85 -12.57
CA GLN A 4 16.37 -7.13 -11.48
C GLN A 4 14.86 -7.21 -11.68
N LEU A 5 14.18 -7.81 -10.72
CA LEU A 5 12.74 -7.84 -10.69
C LEU A 5 12.27 -6.39 -10.45
N ARG A 6 11.50 -5.86 -11.38
CA ARG A 6 10.86 -4.55 -11.27
C ARG A 6 9.52 -4.75 -10.62
N GLU A 7 9.27 -4.12 -9.48
CA GLU A 7 8.10 -4.41 -8.66
C GLU A 7 6.99 -3.37 -8.79
N ALA A 8 7.31 -2.10 -9.03
CA ALA A 8 6.30 -1.09 -9.17
C ALA A 8 6.65 -0.05 -10.23
N LEU A 9 5.60 0.45 -10.88
CA LEU A 9 5.64 1.54 -11.84
C LEU A 9 4.63 2.60 -11.40
N TYR A 10 5.12 3.80 -11.10
CA TYR A 10 4.28 4.96 -10.81
C TYR A 10 4.14 5.78 -12.08
N ILE A 11 2.89 6.05 -12.46
CA ILE A 11 2.54 6.80 -13.66
C ILE A 11 2.07 8.19 -13.23
N GLY A 12 2.81 9.21 -13.62
CA GLY A 12 2.48 10.62 -13.34
C GLY A 12 2.33 11.43 -14.65
N ASP A 13 1.82 12.63 -14.51
CA ASP A 13 1.63 13.58 -15.61
C ASP A 13 2.95 14.04 -16.27
N LYS A 14 4.05 13.95 -15.55
CA LYS A 14 5.39 14.40 -16.00
C LYS A 14 6.36 13.26 -16.31
N GLY A 15 5.92 12.02 -16.24
CA GLY A 15 6.75 10.84 -16.52
C GLY A 15 6.46 9.67 -15.58
N LEU A 16 7.30 8.67 -15.65
CA LEU A 16 7.16 7.44 -14.89
C LEU A 16 8.32 7.30 -13.89
N ILE A 17 8.03 6.71 -12.74
CA ILE A 17 9.06 6.26 -11.81
C ILE A 17 8.92 4.75 -11.65
N MET A 18 10.00 4.04 -11.84
CA MET A 18 10.05 2.59 -11.68
C MET A 18 11.10 2.23 -10.65
N HIS A 19 10.82 1.24 -9.82
CA HIS A 19 11.79 0.73 -8.86
C HIS A 19 11.84 -0.80 -8.83
N GLY A 20 12.93 -1.33 -8.32
CA GLY A 20 13.10 -2.74 -8.01
C GLY A 20 12.54 -3.13 -6.65
N THR A 21 12.90 -4.33 -6.22
CA THR A 21 12.44 -4.95 -4.96
C THR A 21 12.60 -4.00 -3.77
N HIS A 22 11.53 -3.87 -3.00
CA HIS A 22 11.46 -3.03 -1.80
C HIS A 22 11.80 -1.54 -2.02
N GLY A 23 11.49 -1.01 -3.20
CA GLY A 23 11.77 0.38 -3.53
C GLY A 23 13.23 0.67 -3.92
N ALA A 24 14.02 -0.38 -4.19
CA ALA A 24 15.41 -0.23 -4.57
C ALA A 24 15.57 0.45 -5.95
N GLU A 25 16.61 1.25 -6.07
CA GLU A 25 17.04 1.86 -7.34
C GLU A 25 15.92 2.52 -8.15
N PRO A 26 15.23 3.55 -7.61
CA PRO A 26 14.20 4.26 -8.34
C PRO A 26 14.80 4.94 -9.59
N GLN A 27 14.14 4.77 -10.73
CA GLN A 27 14.55 5.28 -12.03
C GLN A 27 13.44 6.12 -12.65
N LEU A 28 13.80 7.25 -13.26
CA LEU A 28 12.89 8.05 -14.07
C LEU A 28 12.80 7.49 -15.50
N ILE A 29 11.61 7.46 -16.04
CA ILE A 29 11.34 7.07 -17.41
C ILE A 29 10.50 8.16 -18.11
N PRO A 30 10.96 8.77 -19.20
CA PRO A 30 12.33 8.63 -19.74
C PRO A 30 13.38 9.21 -18.79
N GLU A 31 14.61 8.75 -18.92
CA GLU A 31 15.75 9.37 -18.23
C GLU A 31 15.80 10.86 -18.54
N ARG A 32 16.11 11.67 -17.54
CA ARG A 32 16.24 13.12 -17.68
C ARG A 32 17.70 13.53 -17.53
N PRO A 33 18.40 13.85 -18.61
CA PRO A 33 19.76 14.35 -18.52
C PRO A 33 19.83 15.58 -17.60
N GLY A 34 20.77 15.57 -16.66
CA GLY A 34 20.94 16.63 -15.67
C GLY A 34 19.98 16.59 -14.48
N PHE A 35 19.13 15.57 -14.35
CA PHE A 35 18.32 15.39 -13.15
C PHE A 35 19.21 15.12 -11.93
N VAL A 36 19.08 15.97 -10.93
CA VAL A 36 19.72 15.78 -9.63
C VAL A 36 18.68 15.28 -8.64
N ALA A 37 18.95 14.14 -8.03
CA ALA A 37 18.05 13.59 -7.01
C ALA A 37 17.94 14.58 -5.84
N PRO A 38 16.74 14.75 -5.25
CA PRO A 38 16.57 15.63 -4.09
C PRO A 38 17.38 15.14 -2.90
N GLU A 39 17.71 16.07 -2.00
CA GLU A 39 18.39 15.75 -0.75
C GLU A 39 17.57 14.73 0.07
N LYS A 40 18.29 13.85 0.75
CA LYS A 40 17.69 12.81 1.60
C LYS A 40 17.25 13.39 2.93
N THR A 41 16.05 13.95 2.98
CA THR A 41 15.49 14.61 4.18
C THR A 41 14.71 13.67 5.10
N LEU A 42 14.22 12.53 4.61
CA LEU A 42 13.45 11.59 5.41
C LEU A 42 14.34 10.79 6.38
N LYS A 43 13.88 10.62 7.61
CA LYS A 43 14.54 9.74 8.60
C LYS A 43 14.61 8.31 8.02
N ARG A 44 15.76 7.68 8.15
CA ARG A 44 16.00 6.31 7.71
C ARG A 44 16.42 5.48 8.91
N PRO A 45 15.51 4.72 9.52
CA PRO A 45 15.86 3.78 10.56
C PRO A 45 16.77 2.68 9.98
N SER A 46 17.70 2.19 10.77
CA SER A 46 18.61 1.12 10.38
C SER A 46 17.90 -0.22 10.21
N ASN A 47 16.83 -0.42 10.98
CA ASN A 47 16.04 -1.64 10.99
C ASN A 47 14.61 -1.34 11.43
N ILE A 48 13.63 -1.84 10.69
CA ILE A 48 12.19 -1.62 10.94
C ILE A 48 11.75 -2.19 12.31
N TYR A 49 12.27 -3.33 12.73
CA TYR A 49 11.90 -3.95 14.01
C TYR A 49 12.46 -3.17 15.19
N VAL A 50 13.70 -2.71 15.07
CA VAL A 50 14.34 -1.87 16.10
C VAL A 50 13.61 -0.54 16.22
N ASP A 51 13.29 0.12 15.11
CA ASP A 51 12.55 1.38 15.11
C ASP A 51 11.17 1.22 15.78
N PHE A 52 10.48 0.11 15.54
CA PHE A 52 9.19 -0.16 16.17
C PHE A 52 9.30 -0.30 17.70
N ILE A 53 10.29 -1.04 18.17
CA ILE A 53 10.54 -1.21 19.62
C ILE A 53 10.94 0.11 20.28
N GLU A 54 11.82 0.87 19.63
CA GLU A 54 12.25 2.20 20.13
C GLU A 54 11.08 3.17 20.14
N ALA A 55 10.23 3.17 19.10
CA ALA A 55 9.05 4.01 19.04
C ALA A 55 8.09 3.75 20.21
N ILE A 56 7.88 2.48 20.58
CA ILE A 56 7.07 2.11 21.74
C ILE A 56 7.70 2.68 23.04
N LYS A 57 9.01 2.50 23.22
CA LYS A 57 9.73 2.98 24.43
C LYS A 57 9.73 4.50 24.55
N GLU A 58 9.80 5.19 23.43
CA GLU A 58 9.90 6.65 23.35
C GLU A 58 8.53 7.34 23.23
N GLY A 59 7.45 6.60 23.09
CA GLY A 59 6.09 7.14 22.90
C GLY A 59 5.91 7.92 21.60
N ARG A 60 6.67 7.58 20.54
CA ARG A 60 6.60 8.20 19.22
C ARG A 60 6.01 7.25 18.18
N LYS A 61 5.65 7.78 17.02
CA LYS A 61 5.30 6.95 15.86
C LYS A 61 6.53 6.27 15.27
N ALA A 62 6.41 5.00 14.92
CA ALA A 62 7.41 4.30 14.12
C ALA A 62 7.38 4.79 12.67
N ALA A 63 8.46 4.54 11.91
CA ALA A 63 8.50 4.87 10.48
C ALA A 63 7.43 4.12 9.67
N ASN A 64 7.01 2.96 10.17
CA ASN A 64 5.94 2.14 9.60
C ASN A 64 4.86 1.91 10.65
N ASP A 65 4.20 2.97 11.09
CA ASP A 65 3.13 2.87 12.07
C ASP A 65 1.80 2.37 11.47
N PHE A 66 0.85 2.03 12.35
CA PHE A 66 -0.43 1.47 11.93
C PHE A 66 -1.30 2.46 11.14
N GLU A 67 -1.14 3.75 11.33
CA GLU A 67 -1.92 4.77 10.60
C GLU A 67 -1.61 4.73 9.09
N VAL A 68 -0.34 4.50 8.73
CA VAL A 68 0.08 4.31 7.35
C VAL A 68 -0.19 2.88 6.88
N SER A 69 0.19 1.89 7.70
CA SER A 69 0.12 0.48 7.34
C SER A 69 -1.31 -0.03 7.21
N ALA A 70 -2.26 0.49 8.00
CA ALA A 70 -3.68 0.13 7.88
C ALA A 70 -4.25 0.55 6.52
N LYS A 71 -3.96 1.76 6.05
CA LYS A 71 -4.40 2.24 4.73
C LYS A 71 -3.84 1.41 3.58
N LEU A 72 -2.56 1.02 3.67
CA LEU A 72 -1.95 0.13 2.68
C LEU A 72 -2.61 -1.26 2.71
N THR A 73 -2.87 -1.79 3.90
CA THR A 73 -3.53 -3.09 4.06
C THR A 73 -4.96 -3.04 3.52
N GLU A 74 -5.70 -1.97 3.76
CA GLU A 74 -7.03 -1.75 3.20
C GLU A 74 -7.03 -1.83 1.67
N ILE A 75 -6.13 -1.09 1.01
CA ILE A 75 -5.97 -1.12 -0.45
C ILE A 75 -5.66 -2.55 -0.94
N MET A 76 -4.78 -3.27 -0.25
CA MET A 76 -4.44 -4.65 -0.60
C MET A 76 -5.64 -5.60 -0.42
N LEU A 77 -6.41 -5.45 0.65
CA LEU A 77 -7.58 -6.29 0.91
C LEU A 77 -8.72 -6.02 -0.07
N LEU A 78 -8.88 -4.78 -0.56
CA LEU A 78 -9.85 -4.45 -1.61
C LEU A 78 -9.62 -5.25 -2.90
N THR A 79 -8.38 -5.66 -3.19
CA THR A 79 -8.12 -6.54 -4.34
C THR A 79 -8.79 -7.91 -4.18
N ASN A 80 -8.89 -8.44 -2.98
CA ASN A 80 -9.59 -9.70 -2.72
C ASN A 80 -11.10 -9.56 -2.98
N ILE A 81 -11.67 -8.42 -2.60
CA ILE A 81 -13.09 -8.10 -2.86
C ILE A 81 -13.32 -7.98 -4.36
N ALA A 82 -12.44 -7.27 -5.07
CA ALA A 82 -12.52 -7.13 -6.53
C ALA A 82 -12.45 -8.50 -7.24
N VAL A 83 -11.57 -9.39 -6.79
CA VAL A 83 -11.48 -10.76 -7.35
C VAL A 83 -12.74 -11.56 -7.04
N ALA A 84 -13.28 -11.49 -5.82
CA ALA A 84 -14.49 -12.20 -5.45
C ALA A 84 -15.72 -11.68 -6.23
N ALA A 85 -15.77 -10.38 -6.50
CA ALA A 85 -16.82 -9.72 -7.25
C ALA A 85 -16.61 -9.77 -8.79
N GLN A 86 -15.51 -10.31 -9.28
CA GLN A 86 -15.17 -10.33 -10.73
C GLN A 86 -16.29 -10.93 -11.60
N ARG A 87 -17.02 -11.90 -11.06
CA ARG A 87 -18.17 -12.52 -11.78
C ARG A 87 -19.29 -11.54 -12.12
N LEU A 88 -19.33 -10.37 -11.48
CA LEU A 88 -20.35 -9.33 -11.70
C LEU A 88 -20.01 -8.44 -12.89
N ASP A 89 -18.78 -8.54 -13.42
CA ASP A 89 -18.28 -7.80 -14.60
C ASP A 89 -18.58 -6.28 -14.54
N LEU A 90 -18.34 -5.69 -13.37
CA LEU A 90 -18.53 -4.26 -13.14
C LEU A 90 -17.37 -3.63 -12.36
N THR A 91 -17.15 -2.35 -12.58
CA THR A 91 -16.23 -1.56 -11.79
C THR A 91 -16.87 -1.24 -10.44
N LEU A 92 -16.20 -1.60 -9.34
CA LEU A 92 -16.67 -1.30 -8.00
C LEU A 92 -16.31 0.14 -7.60
N GLU A 93 -17.27 0.86 -7.03
CA GLU A 93 -17.08 2.19 -6.46
C GLU A 93 -16.95 2.08 -4.93
N TYR A 94 -15.77 2.41 -4.41
CA TYR A 94 -15.46 2.29 -2.99
C TYR A 94 -15.50 3.63 -2.27
N ASP A 95 -16.32 3.71 -1.23
CA ASP A 95 -16.39 4.80 -0.27
C ASP A 95 -15.45 4.49 0.91
N ALA A 96 -14.25 5.08 0.86
CA ALA A 96 -13.21 4.81 1.84
C ALA A 96 -13.53 5.36 3.24
N GLU A 97 -14.36 6.40 3.34
CA GLU A 97 -14.76 6.98 4.62
C GLU A 97 -15.68 6.04 5.39
N ASN A 98 -16.59 5.37 4.71
CA ASN A 98 -17.55 4.45 5.28
C ASN A 98 -17.20 2.98 5.05
N MET A 99 -16.05 2.69 4.46
CA MET A 99 -15.55 1.34 4.18
C MET A 99 -16.58 0.45 3.50
N ARG A 100 -17.18 0.92 2.39
CA ARG A 100 -18.24 0.20 1.68
C ARG A 100 -18.19 0.38 0.17
N ILE A 101 -18.72 -0.58 -0.55
CA ILE A 101 -18.98 -0.47 -1.99
C ILE A 101 -20.37 0.17 -2.18
N THR A 102 -20.42 1.25 -2.97
CA THR A 102 -21.65 2.06 -3.13
C THR A 102 -22.54 1.58 -4.26
N ASN A 103 -21.97 1.04 -5.33
CA ASN A 103 -22.69 0.65 -6.53
C ASN A 103 -23.00 -0.85 -6.63
N CYS A 104 -22.59 -1.65 -5.65
CA CYS A 104 -22.86 -3.09 -5.61
C CYS A 104 -23.02 -3.56 -4.17
N PRO A 105 -24.26 -3.57 -3.62
CA PRO A 105 -24.51 -3.98 -2.23
C PRO A 105 -23.98 -5.37 -1.90
N GLU A 106 -24.07 -6.32 -2.83
CA GLU A 106 -23.62 -7.71 -2.65
C GLU A 106 -22.12 -7.82 -2.41
N ALA A 107 -21.33 -6.89 -2.95
CA ALA A 107 -19.90 -6.86 -2.72
C ALA A 107 -19.54 -6.51 -1.27
N ASN A 108 -20.45 -5.93 -0.51
CA ASN A 108 -20.21 -5.60 0.90
C ASN A 108 -20.22 -6.84 1.80
N ASP A 109 -20.81 -7.95 1.37
CA ASP A 109 -20.78 -9.20 2.12
C ASP A 109 -19.33 -9.72 2.29
N TYR A 110 -18.43 -9.35 1.39
CA TYR A 110 -17.02 -9.74 1.48
C TYR A 110 -16.21 -8.94 2.52
N PHE A 111 -16.76 -7.86 3.08
CA PHE A 111 -16.13 -7.13 4.19
C PHE A 111 -16.39 -7.78 5.55
N HIS A 112 -17.35 -8.71 5.63
CA HIS A 112 -17.73 -9.35 6.87
C HIS A 112 -17.20 -10.78 6.94
N TYR A 113 -16.65 -11.12 8.09
CA TYR A 113 -16.22 -12.46 8.39
C TYR A 113 -16.96 -12.98 9.62
N GLU A 114 -17.57 -14.15 9.49
CA GLU A 114 -18.18 -14.82 10.64
C GLU A 114 -17.09 -15.47 11.50
N TYR A 115 -16.91 -14.95 12.70
CA TYR A 115 -16.00 -15.51 13.65
C TYR A 115 -16.61 -16.73 14.33
N ARG A 116 -15.76 -17.65 14.78
CA ARG A 116 -16.21 -18.79 15.60
C ARG A 116 -16.91 -18.30 16.87
N LYS A 117 -17.83 -19.09 17.38
CA LYS A 117 -18.61 -18.77 18.60
C LYS A 117 -17.68 -18.35 19.77
N GLY A 118 -17.96 -17.19 20.34
CA GLY A 118 -17.18 -16.62 21.46
C GLY A 118 -16.05 -15.70 21.04
N TRP A 119 -15.88 -15.43 19.73
CA TRP A 119 -14.94 -14.43 19.19
C TRP A 119 -15.73 -13.35 18.45
N SER A 120 -15.44 -12.10 18.78
CA SER A 120 -15.96 -10.91 18.10
C SER A 120 -14.90 -9.83 18.10
N LEU A 121 -14.85 -9.01 17.06
CA LEU A 121 -14.13 -7.75 17.04
C LEU A 121 -15.09 -6.63 17.35
#